data_995677d08a72b35a728964d0824f3b03
#
_entry.id   995677d08a72b35a728964d0824f3b03
#
_cell.length_a   1.000
_cell.length_b   1.000
_cell.length_c   1.000
_cell.angle_alpha   90.00
_cell.angle_beta   90.00
_cell.angle_gamma   90.00
#
_symmetry.space_group_name_H-M   'P 1'
#
loop_
_entity.id
_entity.type
_entity.pdbx_description
1 polymer ?
#
loop_
_entity_poly.entity_id
_entity_poly.type
_entity_poly.pdbx_seq_one_letter_code
_entity_poly.pdbx_strand_id
1 'polypeptide(L)'
;MLMQKRVLNELFLKAGFASTAVLGALVCAALLGASSPARSQDRGSVNPKPLPPLANPNDPKTPAKQLFGRKSEPADMAARSIGFYSKGCLAGGRALPVNGDAWQVMRLSRNRNWGHPALIAVVERIARQARQEGVWPGLLVGDMAQPRGGPMLTGHASHQIGLDADIWLTPMPNRSLTRAEREETSATDMVRPDKLDVDPARWTARHMELIRIAAQQREVERIFVNAAIKKAMCRQATGNRSWLAKVRPYYQHNYHFHVRITCPAGAEGCAPQDPPPSGDGCDQLDWWFSDAVLHPRPNPNWKPKPPLTMAQLPPACRLVLDAP
;
A
#
# COMPACT_ATOMS: atom_id res chain seq x y z
N MET A 1 -76.20 10.60 -14.53
CA MET A 1 -77.39 10.22 -13.81
C MET A 1 -76.99 9.98 -12.36
N LEU A 2 -77.16 11.00 -11.64
CA LEU A 2 -78.00 11.15 -10.45
C LEU A 2 -77.57 10.32 -9.28
N MET A 3 -77.06 10.96 -8.29
CA MET A 3 -77.70 11.64 -7.13
C MET A 3 -77.52 10.81 -5.90
N GLN A 4 -76.87 11.32 -4.91
CA GLN A 4 -77.32 12.23 -3.83
C GLN A 4 -77.46 11.42 -2.53
N LYS A 5 -76.92 11.79 -1.48
CA LYS A 5 -77.04 12.79 -0.44
C LYS A 5 -77.06 12.14 0.92
N ARG A 6 -76.21 12.68 1.83
CA ARG A 6 -76.65 13.32 3.12
C ARG A 6 -77.17 12.38 4.18
N VAL A 7 -76.97 12.49 5.53
CA VAL A 7 -76.78 13.65 6.41
C VAL A 7 -76.60 13.12 7.85
N LEU A 8 -75.77 13.77 8.65
CA LEU A 8 -75.94 14.28 10.02
C LEU A 8 -76.41 13.29 11.13
N ASN A 9 -75.92 13.33 12.26
CA ASN A 9 -75.69 14.25 13.35
C ASN A 9 -75.65 13.48 14.67
N GLU A 10 -74.74 13.85 15.49
CA GLU A 10 -74.84 14.33 16.86
C GLU A 10 -75.48 13.44 17.96
N LEU A 11 -74.88 13.22 19.04
CA LEU A 11 -74.99 13.98 20.29
C LEU A 11 -74.45 13.20 21.52
N PHE A 12 -73.58 13.85 22.26
CA PHE A 12 -73.57 13.95 23.77
C PHE A 12 -73.41 12.64 24.58
N LEU A 13 -72.75 12.55 25.64
CA LEU A 13 -72.17 13.45 26.68
C LEU A 13 -71.41 12.61 27.71
N LYS A 14 -70.29 13.14 28.18
CA LYS A 14 -69.80 13.16 29.55
C LYS A 14 -69.46 11.91 30.38
N ALA A 15 -68.32 11.98 30.85
CA ALA A 15 -67.72 11.83 32.22
C ALA A 15 -66.67 10.72 32.22
N GLY A 16 -65.48 10.87 32.60
CA GLY A 16 -64.85 11.57 33.66
C GLY A 16 -63.72 10.74 34.20
N PHE A 17 -62.54 11.35 34.36
CA PHE A 17 -61.44 10.94 35.23
C PHE A 17 -60.69 9.62 35.01
N ALA A 18 -59.45 9.67 34.58
CA ALA A 18 -58.28 9.55 35.43
C ALA A 18 -57.00 9.56 34.59
N SER A 19 -56.13 10.46 34.96
CA SER A 19 -54.74 10.56 34.46
C SER A 19 -53.97 9.31 34.74
N THR A 20 -53.35 8.73 33.73
CA THR A 20 -52.05 8.07 33.87
C THR A 20 -51.25 8.29 32.58
N ALA A 21 -50.33 9.22 32.69
CA ALA A 21 -49.32 9.48 31.68
C ALA A 21 -48.40 8.26 31.59
N VAL A 22 -48.58 7.45 30.56
CA VAL A 22 -47.56 6.48 30.17
C VAL A 22 -46.70 7.17 29.13
N LEU A 23 -45.53 7.66 29.55
CA LEU A 23 -44.44 8.04 28.65
C LEU A 23 -43.99 6.80 27.87
N GLY A 24 -44.49 6.67 26.66
CA GLY A 24 -43.94 5.75 25.66
C GLY A 24 -42.59 6.28 25.18
N ALA A 25 -41.51 5.89 25.86
CA ALA A 25 -40.16 6.09 25.33
C ALA A 25 -40.03 5.26 24.04
N LEU A 26 -40.15 5.91 22.89
CA LEU A 26 -39.68 5.37 21.62
C LEU A 26 -38.15 5.22 21.70
N VAL A 27 -37.73 4.03 22.09
CA VAL A 27 -36.32 3.61 21.91
C VAL A 27 -36.15 3.42 20.41
N CYS A 28 -35.74 4.48 19.72
CA CYS A 28 -35.05 4.37 18.43
C CYS A 28 -33.73 3.62 18.69
N ALA A 29 -33.75 2.31 18.58
CA ALA A 29 -32.56 1.52 18.46
C ALA A 29 -31.90 1.93 17.11
N ALA A 30 -31.05 2.97 17.17
CA ALA A 30 -30.09 3.23 16.13
C ALA A 30 -29.20 1.99 16.06
N LEU A 31 -29.45 1.15 15.06
CA LEU A 31 -28.51 0.16 14.57
C LEU A 31 -27.28 0.95 14.09
N LEU A 32 -26.42 1.33 15.03
CA LEU A 32 -25.05 1.65 14.74
C LEU A 32 -24.42 0.35 14.23
N GLY A 33 -24.56 0.14 12.93
CA GLY A 33 -23.73 -0.82 12.21
C GLY A 33 -22.31 -0.48 12.60
N ALA A 34 -21.70 -1.31 13.45
CA ALA A 34 -20.26 -1.30 13.67
C ALA A 34 -19.64 -1.63 12.32
N SER A 35 -19.43 -0.60 11.48
CA SER A 35 -18.48 -0.66 10.42
C SER A 35 -17.17 -1.02 11.10
N SER A 36 -16.73 -2.27 10.91
CA SER A 36 -15.36 -2.68 11.23
C SER A 36 -14.48 -1.54 10.73
N PRO A 37 -13.60 -0.98 11.57
CA PRO A 37 -12.71 0.06 11.08
C PRO A 37 -12.00 -0.53 9.89
N ALA A 38 -12.33 -0.04 8.70
CA ALA A 38 -11.49 -0.23 7.54
C ALA A 38 -10.10 0.09 8.07
N ARG A 39 -9.18 -0.90 8.05
CA ARG A 39 -7.79 -0.69 8.48
C ARG A 39 -7.38 0.58 7.78
N SER A 40 -7.24 1.65 8.55
CA SER A 40 -6.92 2.96 8.00
C SER A 40 -5.64 2.74 7.24
N GLN A 41 -5.70 2.90 5.92
CA GLN A 41 -4.48 2.99 5.12
C GLN A 41 -3.66 4.02 5.87
N ASP A 42 -2.45 3.63 6.29
CA ASP A 42 -1.62 4.46 7.14
C ASP A 42 -1.46 5.84 6.47
N ARG A 43 -2.28 6.80 6.90
CA ARG A 43 -2.31 8.15 6.34
C ARG A 43 -1.03 8.87 6.72
N GLY A 44 -0.62 9.82 5.91
CA GLY A 44 0.44 10.73 6.26
C GLY A 44 -0.05 11.83 7.20
N SER A 45 0.80 12.82 7.45
CA SER A 45 0.47 13.99 8.27
C SER A 45 0.83 15.28 7.55
N VAL A 46 -0.12 16.20 7.49
CA VAL A 46 0.15 17.55 6.95
C VAL A 46 1.17 18.29 7.82
N ASN A 47 1.15 18.03 9.13
CA ASN A 47 2.06 18.61 10.12
C ASN A 47 2.78 17.49 10.91
N PRO A 48 3.78 16.82 10.30
CA PRO A 48 4.50 15.74 10.98
C PRO A 48 5.29 16.30 12.17
N LYS A 49 5.12 15.69 13.33
CA LYS A 49 5.91 16.03 14.51
C LYS A 49 7.28 15.35 14.42
N PRO A 50 8.38 16.05 14.75
CA PRO A 50 9.68 15.43 14.87
C PRO A 50 9.66 14.25 15.87
N LEU A 51 10.40 13.21 15.59
CA LEU A 51 10.58 12.12 16.53
C LEU A 51 11.38 12.59 17.75
N PRO A 52 10.99 12.21 18.98
CA PRO A 52 11.75 12.56 20.16
C PRO A 52 13.16 11.96 20.08
N PRO A 53 14.19 12.62 20.65
CA PRO A 53 15.54 12.09 20.70
C PRO A 53 15.58 10.68 21.31
N LEU A 54 16.52 9.85 20.86
CA LEU A 54 16.78 8.56 21.49
C LEU A 54 17.57 8.79 22.79
N ALA A 55 17.15 8.14 23.87
CA ALA A 55 17.85 8.22 25.15
C ALA A 55 19.28 7.68 25.06
N ASN A 56 19.48 6.58 24.34
CA ASN A 56 20.78 5.99 24.08
C ASN A 56 20.86 5.45 22.65
N PRO A 57 21.27 6.27 21.67
CA PRO A 57 21.39 5.85 20.27
C PRO A 57 22.50 4.80 20.06
N ASN A 58 23.46 4.71 20.97
CA ASN A 58 24.60 3.79 20.88
C ASN A 58 24.36 2.44 21.57
N ASP A 59 23.22 2.24 22.22
CA ASP A 59 22.87 0.94 22.79
C ASP A 59 22.78 -0.11 21.67
N PRO A 60 23.55 -1.20 21.71
CA PRO A 60 23.55 -2.25 20.70
C PRO A 60 22.17 -2.94 20.56
N LYS A 61 21.30 -2.82 21.56
CA LYS A 61 19.93 -3.33 21.54
C LYS A 61 18.94 -2.36 20.88
N THR A 62 19.35 -1.12 20.59
CA THR A 62 18.48 -0.15 19.91
C THR A 62 18.01 -0.72 18.58
N PRO A 63 16.67 -0.79 18.33
CA PRO A 63 16.17 -1.26 17.05
C PRO A 63 16.69 -0.41 15.88
N ALA A 64 17.25 -1.03 14.86
CA ALA A 64 17.82 -0.34 13.69
C ALA A 64 16.80 0.61 13.03
N LYS A 65 15.52 0.25 13.05
CA LYS A 65 14.45 1.13 12.55
C LYS A 65 14.36 2.49 13.28
N GLN A 66 14.77 2.54 14.54
CA GLN A 66 14.79 3.79 15.31
C GLN A 66 15.96 4.68 14.88
N LEU A 67 17.03 4.10 14.39
CA LEU A 67 18.20 4.82 13.90
C LEU A 67 17.99 5.32 12.47
N PHE A 68 17.65 4.43 11.55
CA PHE A 68 17.40 4.77 10.14
C PHE A 68 16.21 5.71 9.94
N GLY A 69 15.11 5.51 10.67
CA GLY A 69 13.91 6.33 10.56
C GLY A 69 14.06 7.78 11.03
N ARG A 70 15.22 8.16 11.58
CA ARG A 70 15.57 9.54 11.97
C ARG A 70 16.48 10.25 10.98
N LYS A 71 16.94 9.53 9.96
CA LYS A 71 17.76 10.15 8.92
C LYS A 71 16.85 10.80 7.89
N SER A 72 16.96 12.13 7.76
CA SER A 72 16.18 12.93 6.83
C SER A 72 16.81 13.06 5.46
N GLU A 73 18.12 12.82 5.37
CA GLU A 73 18.94 12.98 4.17
C GLU A 73 19.67 11.68 3.83
N PRO A 74 20.01 11.44 2.54
CA PRO A 74 20.81 10.31 2.12
C PRO A 74 22.23 10.40 2.69
N ALA A 75 22.93 9.29 2.74
CA ALA A 75 24.36 9.29 3.02
C ALA A 75 25.12 9.90 1.84
N ASP A 76 26.09 10.76 2.10
CA ASP A 76 27.00 11.29 1.06
C ASP A 76 27.99 10.21 0.63
N MET A 77 27.52 9.29 -0.18
CA MET A 77 28.23 8.12 -0.67
C MET A 77 27.78 7.79 -2.11
N ALA A 78 28.58 7.01 -2.82
CA ALA A 78 28.15 6.43 -4.09
C ALA A 78 26.91 5.52 -3.89
N ALA A 79 25.98 5.55 -4.86
CA ALA A 79 24.75 4.78 -4.77
C ALA A 79 25.02 3.28 -4.72
N ARG A 80 24.58 2.61 -3.66
CA ARG A 80 24.70 1.18 -3.44
C ARG A 80 23.54 0.61 -2.66
N SER A 81 22.96 -0.48 -3.16
CA SER A 81 22.05 -1.34 -2.40
C SER A 81 22.86 -2.36 -1.63
N ILE A 82 22.70 -2.44 -0.31
CA ILE A 82 23.52 -3.28 0.56
C ILE A 82 22.63 -4.24 1.34
N GLY A 83 22.88 -5.53 1.21
CA GLY A 83 22.10 -6.60 1.83
C GLY A 83 20.90 -7.04 1.01
N PHE A 84 19.91 -7.61 1.68
CA PHE A 84 18.70 -8.14 1.10
C PHE A 84 17.53 -7.13 1.26
N TYR A 85 16.51 -7.20 0.44
CA TYR A 85 15.35 -6.30 0.39
C TYR A 85 14.69 -6.01 1.76
N SER A 86 14.70 -7.00 2.66
CA SER A 86 14.15 -6.92 4.02
C SER A 86 15.21 -6.92 5.13
N LYS A 87 16.48 -6.82 4.76
CA LYS A 87 17.61 -6.86 5.71
C LYS A 87 18.83 -6.18 5.09
N GLY A 88 18.81 -4.86 5.04
CA GLY A 88 19.87 -4.10 4.38
C GLY A 88 19.73 -2.60 4.57
N CYS A 89 20.40 -1.83 3.72
CA CYS A 89 20.39 -0.38 3.71
C CYS A 89 20.72 0.16 2.32
N LEU A 90 20.57 1.48 2.12
CA LEU A 90 20.81 2.20 0.87
C LEU A 90 21.87 3.29 1.10
N ALA A 91 23.03 3.15 0.49
CA ALA A 91 24.01 4.22 0.39
C ALA A 91 23.65 5.13 -0.82
N GLY A 92 23.91 6.43 -0.72
CA GLY A 92 23.78 7.37 -1.82
C GLY A 92 22.40 7.36 -2.48
N GLY A 93 21.33 7.23 -1.69
CA GLY A 93 19.96 7.19 -2.20
C GLY A 93 19.60 8.45 -2.98
N ARG A 94 18.83 8.30 -4.05
CA ARG A 94 18.28 9.40 -4.85
C ARG A 94 16.78 9.54 -4.60
N ALA A 95 16.31 10.77 -4.40
CA ALA A 95 14.88 11.03 -4.31
C ALA A 95 14.21 10.96 -5.69
N LEU A 96 13.09 10.28 -5.81
CA LEU A 96 12.15 10.49 -6.90
C LEU A 96 11.57 11.91 -6.74
N PRO A 97 11.66 12.78 -7.76
CA PRO A 97 11.06 14.12 -7.69
C PRO A 97 9.57 14.03 -7.28
N VAL A 98 9.16 14.93 -6.40
CA VAL A 98 7.77 14.94 -5.87
C VAL A 98 6.73 15.02 -6.97
N ASN A 99 7.05 15.76 -8.04
CA ASN A 99 6.27 15.85 -9.27
C ASN A 99 7.14 15.52 -10.46
N GLY A 100 6.60 14.73 -11.36
CA GLY A 100 7.11 14.53 -12.70
C GLY A 100 6.03 14.77 -13.74
N ASP A 101 6.39 14.61 -14.99
CA ASP A 101 5.47 14.72 -16.14
C ASP A 101 4.36 13.66 -16.10
N ALA A 102 4.63 12.50 -15.54
CA ALA A 102 3.71 11.36 -15.47
C ALA A 102 3.61 10.70 -14.07
N TRP A 103 4.01 11.38 -13.01
CA TRP A 103 3.84 10.86 -11.64
C TRP A 103 3.74 11.96 -10.60
N GLN A 104 3.18 11.59 -9.45
CA GLN A 104 3.19 12.39 -8.23
C GLN A 104 3.45 11.47 -7.03
N VAL A 105 4.35 11.89 -6.14
CA VAL A 105 4.65 11.16 -4.91
C VAL A 105 3.57 11.44 -3.86
N MET A 106 3.14 10.39 -3.16
CA MET A 106 2.17 10.44 -2.07
C MET A 106 2.87 10.33 -0.71
N ARG A 107 2.19 10.74 0.37
CA ARG A 107 2.70 10.59 1.75
C ARG A 107 4.04 11.28 1.98
N LEU A 108 4.18 12.52 1.55
CA LEU A 108 5.43 13.29 1.65
C LEU A 108 5.97 13.38 3.08
N SER A 109 5.07 13.37 4.09
CA SER A 109 5.44 13.38 5.51
C SER A 109 6.27 12.18 5.96
N ARG A 110 6.25 11.09 5.20
CA ARG A 110 7.00 9.87 5.51
C ARG A 110 8.45 9.92 5.04
N ASN A 111 8.77 10.85 4.13
CA ASN A 111 10.10 10.94 3.49
C ASN A 111 10.57 9.59 2.90
N ARG A 112 9.69 8.93 2.13
CA ARG A 112 9.91 7.58 1.59
C ARG A 112 9.86 7.52 0.07
N ASN A 113 10.32 8.55 -0.60
CA ASN A 113 10.45 8.61 -2.06
C ASN A 113 11.90 8.43 -2.53
N TRP A 114 12.70 7.69 -1.76
CA TRP A 114 14.10 7.44 -2.06
C TRP A 114 14.32 6.08 -2.68
N GLY A 115 15.36 5.95 -3.50
CA GLY A 115 15.71 4.68 -4.12
C GLY A 115 17.12 4.68 -4.70
N HIS A 116 17.58 3.51 -5.11
CA HIS A 116 18.74 3.42 -5.98
C HIS A 116 18.42 4.10 -7.31
N PRO A 117 19.37 4.80 -7.99
CA PRO A 117 19.13 5.46 -9.27
C PRO A 117 18.47 4.57 -10.32
N ALA A 118 18.81 3.27 -10.34
CA ALA A 118 18.20 2.30 -11.24
C ALA A 118 16.68 2.14 -11.00
N LEU A 119 16.23 2.13 -9.70
CA LEU A 119 14.81 2.06 -9.37
C LEU A 119 14.09 3.35 -9.80
N ILE A 120 14.70 4.52 -9.54
CA ILE A 120 14.13 5.81 -9.95
C ILE A 120 13.88 5.80 -11.47
N ALA A 121 14.88 5.41 -12.25
CA ALA A 121 14.75 5.34 -13.71
C ALA A 121 13.66 4.36 -14.18
N VAL A 122 13.48 3.23 -13.49
CA VAL A 122 12.42 2.26 -13.80
C VAL A 122 11.03 2.84 -13.50
N VAL A 123 10.84 3.46 -12.33
CA VAL A 123 9.55 4.08 -11.94
C VAL A 123 9.16 5.18 -12.94
N GLU A 124 10.11 6.07 -13.28
CA GLU A 124 9.89 7.12 -14.27
C GLU A 124 9.53 6.55 -15.65
N ARG A 125 10.20 5.49 -16.08
CA ARG A 125 9.94 4.85 -17.37
C ARG A 125 8.56 4.20 -17.41
N ILE A 126 8.16 3.47 -16.35
CA ILE A 126 6.81 2.90 -16.25
C ILE A 126 5.76 4.03 -16.33
N ALA A 127 5.97 5.12 -15.62
CA ALA A 127 5.05 6.25 -15.60
C ALA A 127 4.87 6.88 -16.99
N ARG A 128 5.98 7.20 -17.65
CA ARG A 128 5.96 7.79 -19.00
C ARG A 128 5.35 6.84 -20.04
N GLN A 129 5.69 5.55 -19.99
CA GLN A 129 5.13 4.56 -20.90
C GLN A 129 3.61 4.41 -20.72
N ALA A 130 3.13 4.30 -19.47
CA ALA A 130 1.70 4.22 -19.21
C ALA A 130 0.92 5.44 -19.72
N ARG A 131 1.53 6.63 -19.66
CA ARG A 131 0.95 7.86 -20.24
C ARG A 131 0.98 7.86 -21.77
N GLN A 132 2.11 7.50 -22.38
CA GLN A 132 2.29 7.46 -23.82
C GLN A 132 1.33 6.47 -24.49
N GLU A 133 1.10 5.31 -23.85
CA GLU A 133 0.17 4.30 -24.32
C GLU A 133 -1.30 4.60 -23.96
N GLY A 134 -1.59 5.74 -23.34
CA GLY A 134 -2.95 6.15 -22.99
C GLY A 134 -3.60 5.27 -21.91
N VAL A 135 -2.80 4.50 -21.18
CA VAL A 135 -3.28 3.63 -20.09
C VAL A 135 -3.73 4.47 -18.91
N TRP A 136 -2.86 5.37 -18.43
CA TRP A 136 -3.15 6.30 -17.33
C TRP A 136 -2.50 7.68 -17.58
N PRO A 137 -3.07 8.76 -17.00
CA PRO A 137 -2.44 10.09 -17.07
C PRO A 137 -1.06 10.14 -16.39
N GLY A 138 -0.84 9.24 -15.42
CA GLY A 138 0.36 9.10 -14.64
C GLY A 138 0.13 8.26 -13.39
N LEU A 139 1.18 8.10 -12.59
CA LEU A 139 1.20 7.27 -11.40
C LEU A 139 1.09 8.09 -10.13
N LEU A 140 0.41 7.54 -9.13
CA LEU A 140 0.56 7.94 -7.73
C LEU A 140 1.56 6.96 -7.08
N VAL A 141 2.76 7.47 -6.78
CA VAL A 141 3.83 6.66 -6.20
C VAL A 141 3.75 6.76 -4.68
N GLY A 142 3.59 5.62 -4.04
CA GLY A 142 3.56 5.46 -2.59
C GLY A 142 4.96 5.37 -1.97
N ASP A 143 5.09 4.48 -0.98
CA ASP A 143 6.36 4.29 -0.29
C ASP A 143 7.39 3.59 -1.20
N MET A 144 8.60 4.12 -1.20
CA MET A 144 9.83 3.53 -1.71
C MET A 144 10.76 3.27 -0.49
N ALA A 145 12.05 3.56 -0.58
CA ALA A 145 12.91 3.56 0.60
C ALA A 145 12.87 4.90 1.34
N GLN A 146 13.32 4.91 2.59
CA GLN A 146 13.73 6.13 3.29
C GLN A 146 15.16 6.53 2.85
N PRO A 147 15.66 7.75 3.18
CA PRO A 147 16.89 8.31 2.58
C PRO A 147 18.12 7.40 2.61
N ARG A 148 18.31 6.68 3.71
CA ARG A 148 19.42 5.71 3.90
C ARG A 148 18.97 4.26 3.86
N GLY A 149 17.74 3.99 3.38
CA GLY A 149 17.16 2.65 3.44
C GLY A 149 17.02 2.16 4.88
N GLY A 150 17.30 0.89 5.11
CA GLY A 150 17.19 0.26 6.43
C GLY A 150 15.76 -0.03 6.86
N PRO A 151 15.56 -0.70 8.00
CA PRO A 151 14.24 -1.01 8.53
C PRO A 151 13.43 0.26 8.83
N MET A 152 12.16 0.27 8.46
CA MET A 152 11.25 1.41 8.67
C MET A 152 10.59 1.37 10.04
N LEU A 153 10.26 2.54 10.58
CA LEU A 153 9.54 2.66 11.87
C LEU A 153 8.18 1.97 11.82
N THR A 154 7.47 2.13 10.73
CA THR A 154 6.13 1.59 10.49
C THR A 154 6.02 1.01 9.09
N GLY A 155 5.08 0.08 8.88
CA GLY A 155 4.78 -0.47 7.56
C GLY A 155 5.75 -1.58 7.15
N HIS A 156 6.30 -1.44 6.01
CA HIS A 156 6.97 -2.43 5.17
C HIS A 156 8.07 -3.25 5.86
N ALA A 157 8.10 -4.55 5.56
CA ALA A 157 9.21 -5.44 5.91
C ALA A 157 10.40 -5.29 4.94
N SER A 158 10.13 -4.93 3.68
CA SER A 158 11.12 -4.68 2.62
C SER A 158 11.35 -3.18 2.40
N HIS A 159 11.72 -2.75 1.21
CA HIS A 159 12.11 -1.37 0.85
C HIS A 159 13.43 -0.89 1.48
N GLN A 160 14.20 -1.79 2.09
CA GLN A 160 15.37 -1.40 2.89
C GLN A 160 16.59 -1.04 2.05
N ILE A 161 16.68 -1.54 0.82
CA ILE A 161 17.86 -1.38 -0.04
C ILE A 161 17.60 -0.49 -1.28
N GLY A 162 16.44 0.18 -1.32
CA GLY A 162 16.10 1.11 -2.40
C GLY A 162 15.82 0.48 -3.76
N LEU A 163 15.37 -0.78 -3.79
CA LEU A 163 15.03 -1.52 -5.02
C LEU A 163 13.54 -1.92 -5.09
N ASP A 164 12.72 -1.38 -4.18
CA ASP A 164 11.28 -1.62 -4.08
C ASP A 164 10.49 -0.30 -4.19
N ALA A 165 9.36 -0.31 -4.87
CA ALA A 165 8.45 0.83 -4.97
C ALA A 165 6.99 0.36 -4.96
N ASP A 166 6.14 1.03 -4.17
CA ASP A 166 4.70 0.85 -4.17
C ASP A 166 4.05 1.85 -5.13
N ILE A 167 3.28 1.35 -6.07
CA ILE A 167 2.52 2.16 -7.03
C ILE A 167 1.03 1.94 -6.76
N TRP A 168 0.30 3.01 -6.47
CA TRP A 168 -1.11 2.91 -6.16
C TRP A 168 -1.92 2.47 -7.38
N LEU A 169 -2.95 1.67 -7.15
CA LEU A 169 -3.95 1.29 -8.14
C LEU A 169 -5.04 2.36 -8.30
N THR A 170 -4.66 3.61 -8.11
CA THR A 170 -5.48 4.80 -8.29
C THR A 170 -4.79 5.70 -9.31
N PRO A 171 -5.41 6.01 -10.46
CA PRO A 171 -4.82 6.87 -11.47
C PRO A 171 -4.49 8.26 -10.94
N MET A 172 -3.36 8.81 -11.37
CA MET A 172 -3.03 10.20 -11.10
C MET A 172 -4.06 11.14 -11.73
N PRO A 173 -4.58 12.17 -11.04
CA PRO A 173 -5.44 13.17 -11.66
C PRO A 173 -4.65 14.07 -12.62
N ASN A 174 -5.37 14.68 -13.58
CA ASN A 174 -4.78 15.65 -14.54
C ASN A 174 -4.49 17.03 -13.91
N ARG A 175 -4.08 17.06 -12.66
CA ARG A 175 -3.64 18.24 -11.92
C ARG A 175 -2.65 17.87 -10.84
N SER A 176 -1.90 18.84 -10.38
CA SER A 176 -1.08 18.64 -9.18
C SER A 176 -1.96 18.52 -7.93
N LEU A 177 -1.63 17.55 -7.10
CA LEU A 177 -2.23 17.38 -5.78
C LEU A 177 -1.58 18.34 -4.79
N THR A 178 -2.38 18.91 -3.92
CA THR A 178 -1.91 19.69 -2.77
C THR A 178 -1.21 18.77 -1.76
N ARG A 179 -0.46 19.36 -0.82
CA ARG A 179 0.16 18.60 0.27
C ARG A 179 -0.87 17.83 1.09
N ALA A 180 -2.00 18.46 1.44
CA ALA A 180 -3.07 17.81 2.19
C ALA A 180 -3.64 16.60 1.44
N GLU A 181 -3.96 16.75 0.17
CA GLU A 181 -4.46 15.64 -0.65
C GLU A 181 -3.47 14.47 -0.70
N ARG A 182 -2.16 14.74 -0.79
CA ARG A 182 -1.15 13.67 -0.80
C ARG A 182 -1.08 12.91 0.53
N GLU A 183 -1.39 13.56 1.64
CA GLU A 183 -1.38 12.95 2.97
C GLU A 183 -2.70 12.24 3.29
N GLU A 184 -3.84 12.74 2.81
CA GLU A 184 -5.17 12.33 3.25
C GLU A 184 -5.92 11.44 2.26
N THR A 185 -5.65 11.55 0.95
CA THR A 185 -6.31 10.71 -0.05
C THR A 185 -6.02 9.23 0.20
N SER A 186 -7.05 8.43 0.24
CA SER A 186 -6.91 6.97 0.32
C SER A 186 -6.79 6.37 -1.07
N ALA A 187 -5.84 5.43 -1.25
CA ALA A 187 -5.78 4.65 -2.46
C ALA A 187 -7.02 3.74 -2.59
N THR A 188 -7.44 3.46 -3.81
CA THR A 188 -8.65 2.69 -4.08
C THR A 188 -8.38 1.19 -3.89
N ASP A 189 -9.17 0.56 -3.02
CA ASP A 189 -9.14 -0.90 -2.87
C ASP A 189 -9.76 -1.58 -4.10
N MET A 190 -9.01 -2.47 -4.72
CA MET A 190 -9.42 -3.20 -5.93
C MET A 190 -10.11 -4.52 -5.64
N VAL A 191 -10.12 -4.95 -4.39
CA VAL A 191 -10.58 -6.29 -4.00
C VAL A 191 -11.94 -6.19 -3.31
N ARG A 192 -12.82 -7.13 -3.62
CA ARG A 192 -14.14 -7.24 -2.97
C ARG A 192 -13.99 -7.52 -1.47
N PRO A 193 -15.00 -7.18 -0.65
CA PRO A 193 -14.96 -7.47 0.79
C PRO A 193 -14.79 -8.95 1.14
N ASP A 194 -15.30 -9.87 0.30
CA ASP A 194 -15.13 -11.32 0.47
C ASP A 194 -13.71 -11.82 0.13
N LYS A 195 -12.86 -10.98 -0.42
CA LYS A 195 -11.47 -11.25 -0.85
C LYS A 195 -11.33 -12.31 -1.94
N LEU A 196 -12.41 -12.77 -2.54
CA LEU A 196 -12.40 -13.88 -3.52
C LEU A 196 -12.14 -13.41 -4.95
N ASP A 197 -12.36 -12.13 -5.24
CA ASP A 197 -12.11 -11.54 -6.57
C ASP A 197 -11.92 -10.02 -6.47
N VAL A 198 -11.57 -9.41 -7.60
CA VAL A 198 -11.56 -7.96 -7.72
C VAL A 198 -12.98 -7.39 -7.75
N ASP A 199 -13.12 -6.14 -7.33
CA ASP A 199 -14.36 -5.38 -7.46
C ASP A 199 -14.53 -4.91 -8.92
N PRO A 200 -15.53 -5.40 -9.67
CA PRO A 200 -15.71 -5.07 -11.08
C PRO A 200 -16.03 -3.59 -11.33
N ALA A 201 -16.50 -2.85 -10.29
CA ALA A 201 -16.73 -1.42 -10.39
C ALA A 201 -15.43 -0.59 -10.33
N ARG A 202 -14.34 -1.19 -9.87
CA ARG A 202 -13.05 -0.50 -9.64
C ARG A 202 -11.94 -1.05 -10.52
N TRP A 203 -11.82 -2.38 -10.61
CA TRP A 203 -10.82 -3.03 -11.43
C TRP A 203 -11.18 -2.96 -12.91
N THR A 204 -10.28 -2.47 -13.74
CA THR A 204 -10.45 -2.35 -15.19
C THR A 204 -9.29 -2.97 -15.96
N ALA A 205 -9.43 -3.16 -17.25
CA ALA A 205 -8.36 -3.62 -18.12
C ALA A 205 -7.12 -2.70 -18.06
N ARG A 206 -7.30 -1.40 -17.80
CA ARG A 206 -6.18 -0.45 -17.66
C ARG A 206 -5.30 -0.73 -16.44
N HIS A 207 -5.86 -1.26 -15.35
CA HIS A 207 -5.08 -1.69 -14.18
C HIS A 207 -4.16 -2.88 -14.54
N MET A 208 -4.72 -3.88 -15.23
CA MET A 208 -3.92 -5.01 -15.72
C MET A 208 -2.82 -4.54 -16.68
N GLU A 209 -3.15 -3.63 -17.58
CA GLU A 209 -2.21 -3.12 -18.58
C GLU A 209 -1.06 -2.36 -17.93
N LEU A 210 -1.32 -1.53 -16.92
CA LEU A 210 -0.28 -0.85 -16.15
C LEU A 210 0.67 -1.86 -15.49
N ILE A 211 0.12 -2.90 -14.86
CA ILE A 211 0.95 -3.94 -14.22
C ILE A 211 1.75 -4.71 -15.28
N ARG A 212 1.17 -4.95 -16.47
CA ARG A 212 1.87 -5.55 -17.61
C ARG A 212 3.05 -4.70 -18.05
N ILE A 213 2.86 -3.39 -18.25
CA ILE A 213 3.93 -2.43 -18.58
C ILE A 213 5.07 -2.52 -17.55
N ALA A 214 4.72 -2.54 -16.26
CA ALA A 214 5.71 -2.66 -15.19
C ALA A 214 6.45 -4.02 -15.25
N ALA A 215 5.73 -5.13 -15.44
CA ALA A 215 6.31 -6.47 -15.51
C ALA A 215 7.24 -6.67 -16.72
N GLN A 216 7.00 -5.94 -17.80
CA GLN A 216 7.82 -6.01 -19.02
C GLN A 216 9.12 -5.19 -18.94
N GLN A 217 9.29 -4.36 -17.90
CA GLN A 217 10.59 -3.71 -17.68
C GLN A 217 11.65 -4.76 -17.39
N ARG A 218 12.81 -4.63 -18.05
CA ARG A 218 13.89 -5.63 -17.97
C ARG A 218 14.39 -5.82 -16.53
N GLU A 219 14.55 -4.73 -15.81
CA GLU A 219 15.07 -4.71 -14.45
C GLU A 219 14.06 -5.23 -13.43
N VAL A 220 12.76 -5.23 -13.73
CA VAL A 220 11.73 -5.73 -12.83
C VAL A 220 11.81 -7.23 -12.72
N GLU A 221 12.05 -7.71 -11.52
CA GLU A 221 12.14 -9.12 -11.17
C GLU A 221 10.80 -9.67 -10.69
N ARG A 222 10.11 -8.88 -9.85
CA ARG A 222 8.82 -9.26 -9.27
C ARG A 222 7.88 -8.07 -9.14
N ILE A 223 6.61 -8.40 -9.18
CA ILE A 223 5.53 -7.49 -8.80
C ILE A 223 4.64 -8.25 -7.82
N PHE A 224 4.46 -7.69 -6.61
CA PHE A 224 3.54 -8.26 -5.64
C PHE A 224 2.18 -7.59 -5.76
N VAL A 225 1.13 -8.41 -5.81
CA VAL A 225 -0.28 -7.99 -5.87
C VAL A 225 -1.13 -8.85 -4.94
N ASN A 226 -2.33 -8.41 -4.62
CA ASN A 226 -3.29 -9.28 -3.94
C ASN A 226 -3.63 -10.52 -4.80
N ALA A 227 -3.91 -11.65 -4.16
CA ALA A 227 -4.24 -12.90 -4.87
C ALA A 227 -5.48 -12.75 -5.78
N ALA A 228 -6.49 -11.97 -5.37
CA ALA A 228 -7.67 -11.67 -6.19
C ALA A 228 -7.30 -10.88 -7.46
N ILE A 229 -6.34 -9.96 -7.36
CA ILE A 229 -5.80 -9.23 -8.52
C ILE A 229 -5.06 -10.20 -9.44
N LYS A 230 -4.20 -11.06 -8.90
CA LYS A 230 -3.51 -12.08 -9.72
C LYS A 230 -4.51 -12.99 -10.43
N LYS A 231 -5.55 -13.46 -9.73
CA LYS A 231 -6.63 -14.28 -10.31
C LYS A 231 -7.34 -13.56 -11.47
N ALA A 232 -7.70 -12.30 -11.29
CA ALA A 232 -8.31 -11.49 -12.34
C ALA A 232 -7.39 -11.36 -13.56
N MET A 233 -6.10 -11.10 -13.35
CA MET A 233 -5.10 -11.01 -14.42
C MET A 233 -4.94 -12.35 -15.16
N CYS A 234 -4.92 -13.48 -14.45
CA CYS A 234 -4.86 -14.81 -15.04
C CYS A 234 -6.05 -15.10 -15.97
N ARG A 235 -7.23 -14.63 -15.58
CA ARG A 235 -8.47 -14.78 -16.37
C ARG A 235 -8.51 -13.84 -17.58
N GLN A 236 -7.97 -12.62 -17.46
CA GLN A 236 -8.09 -11.58 -18.46
C GLN A 236 -6.94 -11.56 -19.46
N ALA A 237 -5.74 -11.99 -19.07
CA ALA A 237 -4.57 -11.94 -19.93
C ALA A 237 -4.69 -12.91 -21.11
N THR A 238 -4.51 -12.38 -22.31
CA THR A 238 -4.49 -13.13 -23.59
C THR A 238 -3.14 -13.04 -24.27
N GLY A 239 -2.90 -13.86 -25.28
CA GLY A 239 -1.66 -13.87 -26.07
C GLY A 239 -0.45 -14.27 -25.24
N ASN A 240 0.65 -13.52 -25.36
CA ASN A 240 1.88 -13.81 -24.61
C ASN A 240 1.71 -13.43 -23.12
N ARG A 241 1.69 -14.43 -22.27
CA ARG A 241 1.47 -14.34 -20.82
C ARG A 241 2.75 -14.46 -19.99
N SER A 242 3.92 -14.54 -20.62
CA SER A 242 5.20 -14.76 -19.92
C SER A 242 5.50 -13.74 -18.82
N TRP A 243 5.04 -12.50 -18.98
CA TRP A 243 5.16 -11.45 -17.98
C TRP A 243 4.43 -11.74 -16.65
N LEU A 244 3.38 -12.57 -16.68
CA LEU A 244 2.66 -13.00 -15.47
C LEU A 244 3.55 -13.80 -14.50
N ALA A 245 4.62 -14.44 -14.97
CA ALA A 245 5.59 -15.13 -14.11
C ALA A 245 6.17 -14.20 -13.04
N LYS A 246 6.38 -12.91 -13.38
CA LYS A 246 6.89 -11.91 -12.44
C LYS A 246 5.83 -11.41 -11.45
N VAL A 247 4.54 -11.56 -11.75
CA VAL A 247 3.44 -11.07 -10.91
C VAL A 247 3.07 -12.14 -9.89
N ARG A 248 3.37 -11.89 -8.63
CA ARG A 248 3.23 -12.88 -7.54
C ARG A 248 2.19 -12.43 -6.52
N PRO A 249 1.29 -13.34 -6.09
CA PRO A 249 0.36 -13.02 -5.03
C PRO A 249 1.10 -12.81 -3.71
N TYR A 250 0.64 -11.81 -2.95
CA TYR A 250 1.13 -11.55 -1.61
C TYR A 250 0.02 -10.96 -0.73
N TYR A 251 0.17 -11.07 0.59
CA TYR A 251 -0.80 -10.53 1.54
C TYR A 251 -0.96 -9.03 1.39
N GLN A 252 -2.16 -8.53 1.67
CA GLN A 252 -2.51 -7.12 1.43
C GLN A 252 -2.41 -6.81 -0.08
N HIS A 253 -1.70 -5.77 -0.53
CA HIS A 253 -1.50 -5.37 -1.92
C HIS A 253 -2.80 -5.29 -2.74
N ASN A 254 -3.88 -4.86 -2.08
CA ASN A 254 -5.20 -4.72 -2.65
C ASN A 254 -5.49 -3.34 -3.25
N TYR A 255 -4.69 -2.32 -2.89
CA TYR A 255 -4.81 -0.93 -3.36
C TYR A 255 -3.54 -0.39 -4.04
N HIS A 256 -2.47 -1.15 -4.03
CA HIS A 256 -1.22 -0.86 -4.73
C HIS A 256 -0.60 -2.17 -5.24
N PHE A 257 0.27 -2.06 -6.21
CA PHE A 257 1.19 -3.13 -6.57
C PHE A 257 2.61 -2.71 -6.18
N HIS A 258 3.38 -3.67 -5.73
CA HIS A 258 4.75 -3.46 -5.27
C HIS A 258 5.72 -3.95 -6.35
N VAL A 259 6.48 -3.04 -6.91
CA VAL A 259 7.53 -3.35 -7.89
C VAL A 259 8.83 -3.62 -7.17
N ARG A 260 9.49 -4.71 -7.55
CA ARG A 260 10.84 -5.05 -7.13
C ARG A 260 11.74 -5.20 -8.34
N ILE A 261 12.87 -4.49 -8.35
CA ILE A 261 13.89 -4.66 -9.37
C ILE A 261 15.02 -5.56 -8.88
N THR A 262 15.74 -6.18 -9.82
CA THR A 262 16.95 -6.96 -9.52
C THR A 262 18.07 -6.10 -8.94
N CYS A 263 19.01 -6.72 -8.26
CA CYS A 263 20.27 -6.05 -7.91
C CYS A 263 20.87 -5.44 -9.19
N PRO A 264 21.27 -4.15 -9.17
CA PRO A 264 21.95 -3.53 -10.30
C PRO A 264 23.24 -4.29 -10.66
N ALA A 265 23.56 -4.33 -11.94
CA ALA A 265 24.78 -4.97 -12.41
C ALA A 265 26.02 -4.36 -11.72
N GLY A 266 26.91 -5.21 -11.22
CA GLY A 266 28.11 -4.78 -10.48
C GLY A 266 27.85 -4.23 -9.08
N ALA A 267 26.62 -4.36 -8.53
CA ALA A 267 26.29 -3.90 -7.19
C ALA A 267 26.92 -4.82 -6.12
N GLU A 268 28.10 -4.47 -5.66
CA GLU A 268 28.74 -5.17 -4.55
C GLU A 268 27.91 -5.06 -3.27
N GLY A 269 27.69 -6.20 -2.60
CA GLY A 269 26.97 -6.29 -1.35
C GLY A 269 25.45 -6.36 -1.48
N CYS A 270 24.88 -6.27 -2.69
CA CYS A 270 23.46 -6.54 -2.93
C CYS A 270 23.23 -8.06 -2.99
N ALA A 271 22.32 -8.56 -2.16
CA ALA A 271 21.93 -9.97 -2.17
C ALA A 271 20.68 -10.15 -3.04
N PRO A 272 20.79 -10.85 -4.19
CA PRO A 272 19.64 -11.07 -5.07
C PRO A 272 18.61 -12.00 -4.41
N GLN A 273 17.38 -11.90 -4.84
CA GLN A 273 16.34 -12.88 -4.53
C GLN A 273 16.40 -14.03 -5.54
N ASP A 274 16.01 -15.24 -5.10
CA ASP A 274 15.85 -16.35 -6.03
C ASP A 274 14.85 -16.00 -7.13
N PRO A 275 15.05 -16.43 -8.39
CA PRO A 275 14.13 -16.14 -9.47
C PRO A 275 12.71 -16.65 -9.17
N PRO A 276 11.66 -16.03 -9.74
CA PRO A 276 10.32 -16.58 -9.62
C PRO A 276 10.25 -18.01 -10.14
N PRO A 277 9.38 -18.87 -9.57
CA PRO A 277 9.12 -20.18 -10.15
C PRO A 277 8.71 -20.08 -11.63
N SER A 278 8.99 -21.13 -12.41
CA SER A 278 8.60 -21.22 -13.80
C SER A 278 7.08 -21.16 -13.98
N GLY A 279 6.62 -20.83 -15.20
CA GLY A 279 5.20 -20.68 -15.53
C GLY A 279 4.62 -19.32 -15.12
N ASP A 280 3.37 -19.10 -15.48
CA ASP A 280 2.66 -17.84 -15.18
C ASP A 280 2.10 -17.78 -13.73
N GLY A 281 2.15 -18.90 -12.99
CA GLY A 281 1.70 -19.02 -11.61
C GLY A 281 0.19 -18.91 -11.42
N CYS A 282 -0.58 -19.10 -12.48
CA CYS A 282 -2.04 -19.02 -12.42
C CYS A 282 -2.68 -20.31 -11.86
N ASP A 283 -1.97 -21.41 -11.92
CA ASP A 283 -2.32 -22.72 -11.36
C ASP A 283 -2.00 -22.86 -9.85
N GLN A 284 -1.36 -21.86 -9.24
CA GLN A 284 -0.86 -21.90 -7.88
C GLN A 284 -1.66 -20.98 -6.94
N LEU A 285 -2.91 -20.70 -7.25
CA LEU A 285 -3.69 -19.72 -6.50
C LEU A 285 -4.60 -20.31 -5.43
N ASP A 286 -4.94 -21.59 -5.48
CA ASP A 286 -5.94 -22.21 -4.60
C ASP A 286 -5.63 -22.02 -3.12
N TRP A 287 -4.37 -22.15 -2.73
CA TRP A 287 -3.94 -21.92 -1.36
C TRP A 287 -4.29 -20.51 -0.86
N TRP A 288 -4.17 -19.48 -1.72
CA TRP A 288 -4.46 -18.10 -1.36
C TRP A 288 -5.95 -17.85 -1.07
N PHE A 289 -6.82 -18.71 -1.59
CA PHE A 289 -8.27 -18.65 -1.38
C PHE A 289 -8.77 -19.70 -0.37
N SER A 290 -7.85 -20.41 0.29
CA SER A 290 -8.20 -21.32 1.36
C SER A 290 -8.70 -20.58 2.60
N ASP A 291 -9.51 -21.27 3.41
CA ASP A 291 -9.99 -20.75 4.69
C ASP A 291 -8.86 -20.32 5.63
N ALA A 292 -7.75 -21.05 5.61
CA ALA A 292 -6.55 -20.72 6.41
C ALA A 292 -5.95 -19.35 6.07
N VAL A 293 -6.08 -18.88 4.83
CA VAL A 293 -5.58 -17.57 4.38
C VAL A 293 -6.63 -16.48 4.50
N LEU A 294 -7.88 -16.77 4.13
CA LEU A 294 -8.97 -15.79 4.15
C LEU A 294 -9.47 -15.50 5.58
N HIS A 295 -9.50 -16.53 6.41
CA HIS A 295 -10.02 -16.50 7.79
C HIS A 295 -9.01 -17.10 8.79
N PRO A 296 -7.78 -16.55 8.89
CA PRO A 296 -6.75 -17.11 9.74
C PRO A 296 -7.21 -17.17 11.19
N ARG A 297 -7.10 -18.34 11.80
CA ARG A 297 -7.39 -18.51 13.22
C ARG A 297 -6.35 -17.73 14.04
N PRO A 298 -6.77 -16.96 15.06
CA PRO A 298 -5.84 -16.32 15.97
C PRO A 298 -4.92 -17.36 16.62
N ASN A 299 -3.62 -17.13 16.55
CA ASN A 299 -2.67 -17.95 17.32
C ASN A 299 -2.47 -17.28 18.70
N PRO A 300 -2.96 -17.88 19.80
CA PRO A 300 -2.85 -17.27 21.14
C PRO A 300 -1.39 -17.16 21.62
N ASN A 301 -0.49 -17.97 21.04
CA ASN A 301 0.94 -17.94 21.35
C ASN A 301 1.75 -17.03 20.42
N TRP A 302 1.10 -16.31 19.49
CA TRP A 302 1.82 -15.45 18.57
C TRP A 302 2.43 -14.27 19.31
N LYS A 303 3.73 -14.09 19.11
CA LYS A 303 4.47 -12.92 19.60
C LYS A 303 5.10 -12.20 18.41
N PRO A 304 5.09 -10.85 18.39
CA PRO A 304 5.83 -10.09 17.40
C PRO A 304 7.30 -10.49 17.39
N LYS A 305 7.87 -10.69 16.21
CA LYS A 305 9.33 -10.86 16.10
C LYS A 305 10.01 -9.59 16.63
N PRO A 306 11.08 -9.71 17.44
CA PRO A 306 11.88 -8.56 17.82
C PRO A 306 12.34 -7.78 16.59
N PRO A 307 12.35 -6.44 16.63
CA PRO A 307 12.87 -5.64 15.53
C PRO A 307 14.38 -5.91 15.35
N LEU A 308 14.85 -5.80 14.11
CA LEU A 308 16.27 -5.95 13.79
C LEU A 308 17.10 -4.89 14.52
N THR A 309 18.24 -5.30 15.06
CA THR A 309 19.30 -4.41 15.56
C THR A 309 20.36 -4.20 14.49
N MET A 310 21.27 -3.24 14.70
CA MET A 310 22.37 -3.00 13.76
C MET A 310 23.29 -4.22 13.59
N ALA A 311 23.48 -5.03 14.63
CA ALA A 311 24.29 -6.25 14.57
C ALA A 311 23.72 -7.31 13.60
N GLN A 312 22.44 -7.22 13.28
CA GLN A 312 21.79 -8.16 12.36
C GLN A 312 21.77 -7.66 10.90
N LEU A 313 22.13 -6.42 10.66
CA LEU A 313 22.27 -5.86 9.31
C LEU A 313 23.70 -6.11 8.78
N PRO A 314 23.92 -6.01 7.45
CA PRO A 314 25.28 -6.02 6.89
C PRO A 314 26.17 -4.98 7.57
N PRO A 315 27.44 -5.29 7.90
CA PRO A 315 28.34 -4.36 8.59
C PRO A 315 28.48 -2.99 7.91
N ALA A 316 28.46 -2.96 6.57
CA ALA A 316 28.51 -1.73 5.79
C ALA A 316 27.33 -0.77 6.07
N CYS A 317 26.19 -1.27 6.60
CA CYS A 317 25.05 -0.41 6.97
C CYS A 317 25.36 0.52 8.15
N ARG A 318 26.34 0.20 8.98
CA ARG A 318 26.82 1.13 10.01
C ARG A 318 27.48 2.35 9.36
N LEU A 319 28.33 2.14 8.36
CA LEU A 319 28.97 3.23 7.62
C LEU A 319 27.92 4.12 6.91
N VAL A 320 26.89 3.51 6.33
CA VAL A 320 25.77 4.26 5.71
C VAL A 320 25.00 5.09 6.74
N LEU A 321 24.74 4.51 7.93
CA LEU A 321 24.03 5.19 9.00
C LEU A 321 24.82 6.40 9.53
N ASP A 322 26.14 6.26 9.69
CA ASP A 322 27.02 7.23 10.34
C ASP A 322 27.63 8.26 9.37
N ALA A 323 27.51 8.03 8.04
CA ALA A 323 27.97 8.98 7.03
C ALA A 323 27.32 10.38 7.19
N PRO A 324 27.95 11.45 6.72
CA PRO A 324 27.37 12.79 6.64
C PRO A 324 26.05 12.84 5.90
#